data_f74f7bfa9b55916dd5b8ea06456c02f8
#
_entry.id   f74f7bfa9b55916dd5b8ea06456c02f8
#
_cell.length_a   1.000
_cell.length_b   1.000
_cell.length_c   1.000
_cell.angle_alpha   90.00
_cell.angle_beta   90.00
_cell.angle_gamma   90.00
#
_symmetry.space_group_name_H-M   'P 1'
#
loop_
_entity.id
_entity.type
_entity.pdbx_description
1 polymer ?
#
loop_
_entity_poly.entity_id
_entity_poly.type
_entity_poly.pdbx_seq_one_letter_code
_entity_poly.pdbx_strand_id
1 'polypeptide(L)'
;VGSEMCIRGRVDLIITTGGTGLSLRDVTPEATMAVATRNVPGIAEAIRAESLKITRRAMLSRGVSVVRGQTLIVNLPGSTKAVEEALAIVLPELEHGLRILKGSAHDCARK
;
A
#
# COMPACT_ATOMS: atom_id res chain seq x y z
N VAL A 1 0.48 -12.88 3.03
CA VAL A 1 -0.29 -11.80 3.58
C VAL A 1 0.46 -11.13 4.69
N GLY A 2 0.47 -9.85 4.69
CA GLY A 2 1.06 -9.11 5.76
C GLY A 2 0.39 -9.42 7.08
N SER A 3 1.04 -9.07 8.14
CA SER A 3 0.45 -9.26 9.43
C SER A 3 -0.69 -8.28 9.59
N GLU A 4 -1.67 -8.72 10.33
CA GLU A 4 -2.82 -7.91 10.63
C GLU A 4 -2.91 -7.69 12.11
N MET A 5 -3.20 -6.46 12.44
CA MET A 5 -3.58 -6.14 13.79
C MET A 5 -5.05 -5.87 13.76
N CYS A 6 -5.81 -6.88 14.06
CA CYS A 6 -7.24 -6.77 13.92
C CYS A 6 -7.89 -6.67 15.29
N ILE A 7 -8.48 -5.52 15.58
CA ILE A 7 -9.22 -5.34 16.80
C ILE A 7 -10.65 -5.18 16.38
N ARG A 8 -11.46 -6.14 16.81
CA ARG A 8 -12.89 -6.14 16.48
C ARG A 8 -13.13 -6.15 14.99
N GLY A 9 -12.24 -6.85 14.26
CA GLY A 9 -12.39 -6.99 12.84
C GLY A 9 -11.99 -5.79 12.04
N ARG A 10 -11.33 -4.81 12.67
CA ARG A 10 -10.92 -3.61 11.95
C ARG A 10 -9.43 -3.44 11.95
N VAL A 11 -8.90 -3.12 10.78
CA VAL A 11 -7.50 -2.83 10.56
C VAL A 11 -7.44 -1.54 9.77
N ASP A 12 -6.55 -0.65 10.14
CA ASP A 12 -6.42 0.63 9.45
C ASP A 12 -5.45 0.56 8.28
N LEU A 13 -4.41 -0.24 8.41
CA LEU A 13 -3.35 -0.29 7.41
C LEU A 13 -2.84 -1.72 7.28
N ILE A 14 -2.75 -2.18 6.04
CA ILE A 14 -2.14 -3.47 5.72
C ILE A 14 -1.01 -3.20 4.75
N ILE A 15 0.18 -3.65 5.13
CA ILE A 15 1.34 -3.57 4.26
C ILE A 15 1.73 -4.98 3.88
N THR A 16 1.80 -5.26 2.59
CA THR A 16 2.28 -6.54 2.12
C THR A 16 3.70 -6.37 1.58
N THR A 17 4.49 -7.41 1.66
CA THR A 17 5.84 -7.40 1.10
C THR A 17 6.00 -8.58 0.17
N GLY A 18 6.58 -8.34 -1.00
CA GLY A 18 6.83 -9.40 -1.96
C GLY A 18 5.64 -9.72 -2.84
N GLY A 19 5.87 -10.60 -3.79
CA GLY A 19 4.82 -11.06 -4.69
C GLY A 19 4.40 -10.05 -5.75
N THR A 20 5.24 -9.04 -6.02
CA THR A 20 4.87 -7.95 -6.93
C THR A 20 5.63 -7.96 -8.24
N GLY A 21 6.36 -9.04 -8.54
CA GLY A 21 7.15 -9.11 -9.76
C GLY A 21 6.39 -9.76 -10.91
N LEU A 22 7.14 -10.32 -11.84
CA LEU A 22 6.59 -10.88 -13.08
C LEU A 22 6.47 -12.38 -13.06
N SER A 23 6.87 -13.04 -11.98
CA SER A 23 6.74 -14.49 -11.87
C SER A 23 5.26 -14.87 -11.80
N LEU A 24 4.94 -16.06 -12.28
CA LEU A 24 3.57 -16.55 -12.20
C LEU A 24 3.10 -16.71 -10.75
N ARG A 25 4.04 -16.80 -9.82
CA ARG A 25 3.70 -16.89 -8.40
C ARG A 25 3.40 -15.52 -7.79
N ASP A 26 3.78 -14.45 -8.49
CA ASP A 26 3.63 -13.10 -7.95
C ASP A 26 2.21 -12.64 -8.20
N VAL A 27 1.33 -12.88 -7.24
CA VAL A 27 -0.09 -12.58 -7.40
C VAL A 27 -0.59 -11.58 -6.36
N THR A 28 0.33 -10.95 -5.61
CA THR A 28 -0.07 -9.98 -4.59
C THR A 28 -0.90 -8.82 -5.16
N PRO A 29 -0.51 -8.23 -6.30
CA PRO A 29 -1.33 -7.14 -6.83
C PRO A 29 -2.74 -7.58 -7.20
N GLU A 30 -2.86 -8.77 -7.80
CA GLU A 30 -4.18 -9.28 -8.18
C GLU A 30 -5.06 -9.52 -6.96
N ALA A 31 -4.47 -10.12 -5.92
CA ALA A 31 -5.22 -10.37 -4.69
C ALA A 31 -5.65 -9.06 -4.04
N THR A 32 -4.77 -8.06 -4.07
CA THR A 32 -5.07 -6.76 -3.48
C THR A 32 -6.19 -6.06 -4.25
N MET A 33 -6.09 -6.07 -5.57
CA MET A 33 -7.13 -5.44 -6.38
C MET A 33 -8.47 -6.12 -6.22
N ALA A 34 -8.46 -7.43 -5.96
CA ALA A 34 -9.70 -8.18 -5.82
C ALA A 34 -10.53 -7.72 -4.61
N VAL A 35 -9.88 -7.18 -3.59
CA VAL A 35 -10.59 -6.74 -2.38
C VAL A 35 -10.72 -5.23 -2.31
N ALA A 36 -10.21 -4.50 -3.28
CA ALA A 36 -10.22 -3.04 -3.25
C ALA A 36 -11.62 -2.50 -3.46
N THR A 37 -11.98 -1.48 -2.67
CA THR A 37 -13.18 -0.72 -2.95
C THR A 37 -12.86 0.52 -3.77
N ARG A 38 -11.65 1.07 -3.61
CA ARG A 38 -11.17 2.18 -4.40
C ARG A 38 -9.68 2.07 -4.60
N ASN A 39 -9.19 2.60 -5.71
CA ASN A 39 -7.77 2.64 -5.99
C ASN A 39 -7.15 3.91 -5.42
N VAL A 40 -5.91 3.80 -4.96
CA VAL A 40 -5.12 4.96 -4.53
C VAL A 40 -3.77 4.85 -5.23
N PRO A 41 -3.74 5.07 -6.55
CA PRO A 41 -2.54 4.72 -7.32
C PRO A 41 -1.31 5.55 -6.99
N GLY A 42 -1.51 6.74 -6.42
CA GLY A 42 -0.40 7.64 -6.18
C GLY A 42 0.67 7.09 -5.26
N ILE A 43 0.30 6.27 -4.27
CA ILE A 43 1.27 5.71 -3.35
C ILE A 43 2.21 4.76 -4.09
N ALA A 44 1.62 3.82 -4.84
CA ALA A 44 2.42 2.86 -5.60
C ALA A 44 3.26 3.57 -6.67
N GLU A 45 2.70 4.60 -7.30
CA GLU A 45 3.42 5.38 -8.29
C GLU A 45 4.62 6.09 -7.68
N ALA A 46 4.44 6.67 -6.49
CA ALA A 46 5.53 7.37 -5.82
C ALA A 46 6.64 6.40 -5.45
N ILE A 47 6.28 5.23 -4.94
CA ILE A 47 7.28 4.23 -4.61
C ILE A 47 8.08 3.84 -5.85
N ARG A 48 7.39 3.57 -6.97
CA ARG A 48 8.08 3.18 -8.21
C ARG A 48 8.98 4.31 -8.72
N ALA A 49 8.46 5.53 -8.71
CA ALA A 49 9.21 6.66 -9.24
C ALA A 49 10.50 6.89 -8.45
N GLU A 50 10.40 6.86 -7.12
CA GLU A 50 11.59 7.06 -6.30
C GLU A 50 12.53 5.87 -6.39
N SER A 51 11.98 4.68 -6.47
CA SER A 51 12.81 3.48 -6.57
C SER A 51 13.57 3.43 -7.90
N LEU A 52 13.01 4.00 -8.96
CA LEU A 52 13.70 4.06 -10.25
C LEU A 52 15.00 4.85 -10.18
N LYS A 53 15.09 5.78 -9.23
CA LYS A 53 16.34 6.53 -9.04
C LYS A 53 17.44 5.64 -8.48
N ILE A 54 17.09 4.54 -7.87
CA ILE A 54 18.03 3.62 -7.24
C ILE A 54 18.33 2.44 -8.17
N THR A 55 17.30 1.89 -8.80
CA THR A 55 17.46 0.75 -9.69
C THR A 55 16.41 0.77 -10.77
N ARG A 56 16.82 0.48 -11.99
CA ARG A 56 15.90 0.41 -13.13
C ARG A 56 14.94 -0.75 -13.00
N ARG A 57 15.28 -1.75 -12.21
CA ARG A 57 14.39 -2.91 -12.01
C ARG A 57 13.09 -2.52 -11.36
N ALA A 58 13.03 -1.34 -10.76
CA ALA A 58 11.79 -0.89 -10.14
C ALA A 58 10.65 -0.79 -11.14
N MET A 59 10.95 -0.61 -12.43
CA MET A 59 9.89 -0.55 -13.45
C MET A 59 9.16 -1.87 -13.60
N LEU A 60 9.73 -2.95 -13.10
CA LEU A 60 9.10 -4.28 -13.19
C LEU A 60 8.16 -4.57 -12.03
N SER A 61 8.08 -3.69 -11.07
CA SER A 61 7.17 -3.86 -9.95
C SER A 61 5.73 -3.61 -10.39
N ARG A 62 4.84 -4.51 -10.02
CA ARG A 62 3.42 -4.37 -10.31
C ARG A 62 2.62 -4.04 -9.06
N GLY A 63 3.31 -3.62 -7.99
CA GLY A 63 2.66 -3.30 -6.74
C GLY A 63 1.58 -2.24 -6.89
N VAL A 64 0.54 -2.36 -6.08
CA VAL A 64 -0.59 -1.43 -6.09
C VAL A 64 -0.85 -0.91 -4.69
N SER A 65 -1.64 0.13 -4.62
CA SER A 65 -2.11 0.67 -3.35
C SER A 65 -3.59 0.98 -3.49
N VAL A 66 -4.37 0.54 -2.51
CA VAL A 66 -5.82 0.60 -2.60
C VAL A 66 -6.40 0.88 -1.22
N VAL A 67 -7.70 1.15 -1.21
CA VAL A 67 -8.48 1.24 0.02
C VAL A 67 -9.56 0.18 -0.05
N ARG A 68 -9.72 -0.54 1.06
CA ARG A 68 -10.90 -1.41 1.26
C ARG A 68 -11.67 -0.85 2.44
N GLY A 69 -12.82 -0.23 2.16
CA GLY A 69 -13.56 0.46 3.21
C GLY A 69 -12.73 1.58 3.78
N GLN A 70 -12.31 1.46 5.02
CA GLN A 70 -11.45 2.44 5.67
C GLN A 70 -10.05 1.89 5.94
N THR A 71 -9.69 0.81 5.29
CA THR A 71 -8.38 0.19 5.42
C THR A 71 -7.53 0.50 4.20
N LEU A 72 -6.35 1.03 4.43
CA LEU A 72 -5.40 1.30 3.36
C LEU A 72 -4.51 0.08 3.19
N ILE A 73 -4.34 -0.37 1.96
CA ILE A 73 -3.51 -1.54 1.65
C ILE A 73 -2.43 -1.11 0.66
N VAL A 74 -1.19 -1.37 1.01
CA VAL A 74 -0.05 -0.95 0.19
C VAL A 74 0.87 -2.15 -0.04
N ASN A 75 1.16 -2.42 -1.31
CA ASN A 75 2.11 -3.47 -1.67
C ASN A 75 3.52 -2.90 -1.69
N LEU A 76 4.44 -3.56 -1.01
CA LEU A 76 5.85 -3.19 -1.01
C LEU A 76 6.68 -4.29 -1.66
N PRO A 77 7.88 -3.96 -2.13
CA PRO A 77 8.77 -4.97 -2.72
C PRO A 77 9.19 -6.03 -1.71
N GLY A 78 9.83 -7.09 -2.21
CA GLY A 78 10.16 -8.22 -1.36
C GLY A 78 11.46 -8.12 -0.60
N SER A 79 12.45 -7.35 -1.09
CA SER A 79 13.74 -7.32 -0.43
C SER A 79 13.70 -6.35 0.75
N THR A 80 14.46 -6.70 1.79
CA THR A 80 14.51 -5.87 3.00
C THR A 80 14.91 -4.43 2.68
N LYS A 81 15.93 -4.28 1.86
CA LYS A 81 16.42 -2.95 1.52
C LYS A 81 15.36 -2.14 0.78
N ALA A 82 14.70 -2.77 -0.17
CA ALA A 82 13.65 -2.10 -0.93
C ALA A 82 12.47 -1.73 -0.04
N VAL A 83 12.14 -2.58 0.92
CA VAL A 83 11.07 -2.26 1.88
C VAL A 83 11.43 -1.03 2.69
N GLU A 84 12.67 -0.97 3.19
CA GLU A 84 13.11 0.17 3.97
C GLU A 84 13.05 1.46 3.16
N GLU A 85 13.52 1.38 1.91
CA GLU A 85 13.50 2.53 1.04
C GLU A 85 12.07 3.00 0.74
N ALA A 86 11.20 2.05 0.46
CA ALA A 86 9.81 2.37 0.17
C ALA A 86 9.11 3.00 1.38
N LEU A 87 9.34 2.44 2.55
CA LEU A 87 8.73 2.99 3.77
C LEU A 87 9.22 4.39 4.04
N ALA A 88 10.50 4.67 3.81
CA ALA A 88 11.02 6.02 4.01
C ALA A 88 10.32 7.03 3.11
N ILE A 89 9.93 6.60 1.91
CA ILE A 89 9.24 7.47 0.97
C ILE A 89 7.82 7.78 1.44
N VAL A 90 7.09 6.76 1.91
CA VAL A 90 5.65 6.89 2.04
C VAL A 90 5.16 7.06 3.48
N LEU A 91 5.95 6.69 4.50
CA LEU A 91 5.45 6.71 5.87
C LEU A 91 4.80 8.03 6.30
N PRO A 92 5.42 9.19 6.07
CA PRO A 92 4.78 10.43 6.50
C PRO A 92 3.43 10.64 5.85
N GLU A 93 3.30 10.28 4.58
CA GLU A 93 2.05 10.48 3.86
C GLU A 93 1.02 9.44 4.23
N LEU A 94 1.46 8.23 4.59
CA LEU A 94 0.54 7.20 5.05
C LEU A 94 -0.14 7.65 6.33
N GLU A 95 0.60 8.25 7.24
CA GLU A 95 0.02 8.73 8.47
C GLU A 95 -1.07 9.75 8.20
N HIS A 96 -0.77 10.71 7.33
CA HIS A 96 -1.73 11.72 6.95
C HIS A 96 -2.96 11.09 6.29
N GLY A 97 -2.72 10.17 5.36
CA GLY A 97 -3.80 9.50 4.66
C GLY A 97 -4.70 8.70 5.58
N LEU A 98 -4.10 8.04 6.56
CA LEU A 98 -4.89 7.27 7.52
C LEU A 98 -5.77 8.17 8.36
N ARG A 99 -5.26 9.33 8.74
CA ARG A 99 -6.09 10.28 9.47
C ARG A 99 -7.28 10.73 8.65
N ILE A 100 -7.07 10.96 7.37
CA ILE A 100 -8.17 11.35 6.48
C ILE A 100 -9.20 10.23 6.38
N LEU A 101 -8.74 9.00 6.19
CA LEU A 101 -9.65 7.86 6.08
C LEU A 101 -10.49 7.68 7.33
N LYS A 102 -9.84 7.76 8.48
CA LYS A 102 -10.54 7.56 9.74
C LYS A 102 -11.41 8.75 10.07
N GLY A 103 -10.92 9.94 9.77
CA GLY A 103 -11.67 11.16 10.03
C GLY A 103 -12.85 11.35 9.11
N SER A 104 -12.85 10.70 7.96
CA SER A 104 -13.94 10.85 7.01
C SER A 104 -15.29 10.53 7.62
N ALA A 105 -15.33 9.48 8.47
CA ALA A 105 -16.58 9.11 9.10
C ALA A 105 -17.02 10.14 10.12
N HIS A 106 -16.07 10.80 10.78
CA HIS A 106 -16.38 11.84 11.77
C HIS A 106 -16.65 13.16 11.12
N ASP A 107 -15.88 13.48 10.08
CA ASP A 107 -15.95 14.77 9.43
C ASP A 107 -17.25 14.94 8.69
N CYS A 108 -17.84 13.89 8.24
CA CYS A 108 -19.17 13.99 7.64
C CYS A 108 -20.15 14.63 8.58
N ALA A 109 -20.01 14.34 9.88
CA ALA A 109 -20.90 14.91 10.86
C ALA A 109 -20.56 16.38 11.16
N ARG A 110 -19.31 16.75 10.96
CA ARG A 110 -18.91 18.12 11.27
C ARG A 110 -19.10 19.07 10.12
N LYS A 111 -19.20 18.52 8.96
CA LYS A 111 -19.37 19.34 7.77
C LYS A 111 -20.82 19.47 7.42
#